data_f31e3c037a16e25a9dd1f8ada539169c
#
_entry.id   f31e3c037a16e25a9dd1f8ada539169c
#
_cell.length_a   1.000
_cell.length_b   1.000
_cell.length_c   1.000
_cell.angle_alpha   90.00
_cell.angle_beta   90.00
_cell.angle_gamma   90.00
#
_symmetry.space_group_name_H-M   'P 1'
#
loop_
_entity.id
_entity.type
_entity.pdbx_description
1 polymer ?
#
loop_
_entity_poly.entity_id
_entity_poly.type
_entity_poly.pdbx_seq_one_letter_code
_entity_poly.pdbx_strand_id
1 'polypeptide(L)'
;KDTLGLTTEQQGVLNGTLTTIIGAAATPAMLLSPFLIRKIGKRNLFIMYVVCSVFCFAGMYVFIEQIWVLFVFIWLRGFFSTFTLITDGAMNADVLDYQQYKTGERLEGLMSQFVGIIGTFVSMGVTYLIQTIIMQNHYGLVNNYDDLF
;
A
#
# COMPACT_ATOMS: atom_id res chain seq x y z
N LYS A 1 15.26 -22.37 -1.75
CA LYS A 1 15.53 -22.38 -3.22
C LYS A 1 15.04 -21.07 -3.78
N ASP A 2 15.99 -20.23 -4.19
CA ASP A 2 15.69 -18.97 -4.87
C ASP A 2 14.90 -19.28 -6.14
N THR A 3 13.62 -18.98 -6.11
CA THR A 3 12.70 -19.26 -7.22
C THR A 3 13.07 -18.53 -8.52
N LEU A 4 13.95 -17.54 -8.45
CA LEU A 4 14.43 -16.75 -9.59
C LEU A 4 15.92 -16.96 -9.91
N GLY A 5 16.68 -17.75 -9.13
CA GLY A 5 18.12 -17.97 -9.35
C GLY A 5 18.99 -16.70 -9.27
N LEU A 6 18.43 -15.62 -8.69
CA LEU A 6 19.12 -14.34 -8.58
C LEU A 6 20.09 -14.34 -7.39
N THR A 7 21.28 -13.82 -7.59
CA THR A 7 22.23 -13.58 -6.50
C THR A 7 21.70 -12.47 -5.57
N THR A 8 22.16 -12.45 -4.31
CA THR A 8 21.77 -11.45 -3.30
C THR A 8 21.98 -10.02 -3.80
N GLU A 9 23.03 -9.82 -4.58
CA GLU A 9 23.36 -8.53 -5.18
C GLU A 9 22.34 -8.11 -6.26
N GLN A 10 21.92 -9.05 -7.11
CA GLN A 10 20.88 -8.82 -8.12
C GLN A 10 19.52 -8.55 -7.49
N GLN A 11 19.19 -9.21 -6.39
CA GLN A 11 17.97 -8.93 -5.62
C GLN A 11 17.99 -7.52 -5.02
N GLY A 12 19.15 -7.08 -4.51
CA GLY A 12 19.32 -5.71 -4.01
C GLY A 12 19.10 -4.65 -5.10
N VAL A 13 19.69 -4.86 -6.27
CA VAL A 13 19.51 -3.96 -7.44
C VAL A 13 18.06 -3.93 -7.89
N LEU A 14 17.39 -5.07 -7.97
CA LEU A 14 16.00 -5.17 -8.38
C LEU A 14 15.06 -4.45 -7.40
N ASN A 15 15.25 -4.66 -6.11
CA ASN A 15 14.48 -3.96 -5.08
C ASN A 15 14.74 -2.45 -5.10
N GLY A 16 15.98 -2.01 -5.28
CA GLY A 16 16.33 -0.60 -5.44
C GLY A 16 15.65 0.03 -6.66
N THR A 17 15.66 -0.66 -7.79
CA THR A 17 15.00 -0.21 -9.03
C THR A 17 13.48 -0.08 -8.85
N LEU A 18 12.84 -1.09 -8.24
CA LEU A 18 11.40 -1.05 -7.96
C LEU A 18 11.03 0.11 -7.03
N THR A 19 11.80 0.33 -5.97
CA THR A 19 11.58 1.43 -5.03
C THR A 19 11.72 2.79 -5.72
N THR A 20 12.71 2.93 -6.60
CA THR A 20 12.93 4.15 -7.39
C THR A 20 11.78 4.42 -8.35
N ILE A 21 11.27 3.39 -9.03
CA ILE A 21 10.13 3.52 -9.96
C ILE A 21 8.87 3.96 -9.20
N ILE A 22 8.60 3.37 -8.03
CA ILE A 22 7.47 3.76 -7.18
C ILE A 22 7.63 5.20 -6.68
N GLY A 23 8.82 5.57 -6.24
CA GLY A 23 9.13 6.94 -5.79
C GLY A 23 8.98 7.98 -6.91
N ALA A 24 9.44 7.65 -8.12
CA ALA A 24 9.27 8.53 -9.29
C ALA A 24 7.80 8.74 -9.66
N ALA A 25 6.93 7.74 -9.44
CA ALA A 25 5.49 7.87 -9.64
C ALA A 25 4.81 8.81 -8.63
N ALA A 26 5.35 8.93 -7.44
CA ALA A 26 4.81 9.79 -6.39
C ALA A 26 4.92 11.30 -6.72
N THR A 27 5.99 11.71 -7.40
CA THR A 27 6.23 13.13 -7.71
C THR A 27 5.10 13.78 -8.53
N PRO A 28 4.70 13.26 -9.70
CA PRO A 28 3.60 13.82 -10.47
C PRO A 28 2.26 13.69 -9.74
N ALA A 29 2.06 12.63 -8.94
CA ALA A 29 0.86 12.46 -8.13
C ALA A 29 0.72 13.55 -7.07
N MET A 30 1.81 13.92 -6.39
CA MET A 30 1.81 15.01 -5.40
C MET A 30 1.43 16.35 -6.02
N LEU A 31 1.95 16.65 -7.21
CA LEU A 31 1.64 17.91 -7.92
C LEU A 31 0.18 17.97 -8.38
N LEU A 32 -0.38 16.84 -8.79
CA LEU A 32 -1.76 16.77 -9.29
C LEU A 32 -2.79 16.68 -8.17
N SER A 33 -2.40 16.24 -6.97
CA SER A 33 -3.32 15.98 -5.86
C SER A 33 -4.19 17.17 -5.47
N PRO A 34 -3.69 18.43 -5.32
CA PRO A 34 -4.52 19.55 -4.95
C PRO A 34 -5.63 19.86 -5.98
N PHE A 35 -5.31 19.69 -7.28
CA PHE A 35 -6.26 19.91 -8.36
C PHE A 35 -7.36 18.85 -8.38
N LEU A 36 -6.99 17.58 -8.21
CA LEU A 36 -7.93 16.47 -8.19
C LEU A 36 -8.84 16.53 -6.96
N ILE A 37 -8.29 16.83 -5.78
CA ILE A 37 -9.06 16.96 -4.54
C ILE A 37 -10.11 18.07 -4.68
N ARG A 38 -9.75 19.20 -5.26
CA ARG A 38 -10.69 20.30 -5.50
C ARG A 38 -11.79 19.95 -6.51
N LYS A 39 -11.47 19.18 -7.56
CA LYS A 39 -12.40 18.87 -8.65
C LYS A 39 -13.32 17.68 -8.34
N ILE A 40 -12.77 16.62 -7.77
CA ILE A 40 -13.44 15.32 -7.58
C ILE A 40 -13.95 15.17 -6.14
N GLY A 41 -13.31 15.83 -5.19
CA GLY A 41 -13.57 15.70 -3.76
C GLY A 41 -12.80 14.54 -3.12
N LYS A 42 -12.49 14.67 -1.83
CA LYS A 42 -11.64 13.72 -1.06
C LYS A 42 -12.20 12.29 -1.09
N ARG A 43 -13.50 12.13 -0.82
CA ARG A 43 -14.16 10.82 -0.76
C ARG A 43 -14.12 10.06 -2.09
N ASN A 44 -14.48 10.76 -3.18
CA ASN A 44 -14.54 10.12 -4.50
C ASN A 44 -13.16 9.77 -5.00
N LEU A 45 -12.14 10.58 -4.69
CA LEU A 45 -10.76 10.31 -5.03
C LEU A 45 -10.25 9.05 -4.32
N PHE A 46 -10.60 8.86 -3.04
CA PHE A 46 -10.28 7.66 -2.29
C PHE A 46 -10.91 6.40 -2.89
N ILE A 47 -12.20 6.47 -3.23
CA ILE A 47 -12.91 5.35 -3.88
C ILE A 47 -12.29 5.03 -5.23
N MET A 48 -11.97 6.03 -6.04
CA MET A 48 -11.30 5.86 -7.32
C MET A 48 -9.96 5.12 -7.17
N TYR A 49 -9.17 5.49 -6.16
CA TYR A 49 -7.92 4.78 -5.87
C TYR A 49 -8.16 3.30 -5.56
N VAL A 50 -9.09 2.98 -4.65
CA VAL A 50 -9.37 1.58 -4.28
C VAL A 50 -9.74 0.77 -5.50
N VAL A 51 -10.63 1.28 -6.34
CA VAL A 51 -11.04 0.63 -7.59
C VAL A 51 -9.84 0.44 -8.53
N CYS A 52 -9.07 1.49 -8.78
CA CYS A 52 -7.87 1.40 -9.64
C CYS A 52 -6.83 0.42 -9.08
N SER A 53 -6.64 0.36 -7.77
CA SER A 53 -5.68 -0.58 -7.17
C SER A 53 -6.09 -2.03 -7.38
N VAL A 54 -7.39 -2.35 -7.28
CA VAL A 54 -7.90 -3.69 -7.57
C VAL A 54 -7.65 -4.06 -9.05
N PHE A 55 -7.91 -3.14 -9.97
CA PHE A 55 -7.60 -3.36 -11.39
C PHE A 55 -6.11 -3.54 -11.64
N CYS A 56 -5.25 -2.76 -10.99
CA CYS A 56 -3.80 -2.94 -11.09
C CYS A 56 -3.35 -4.32 -10.58
N PHE A 57 -3.89 -4.79 -9.46
CA PHE A 57 -3.57 -6.12 -8.95
C PHE A 57 -4.05 -7.24 -9.89
N ALA A 58 -5.27 -7.13 -10.41
CA ALA A 58 -5.79 -8.08 -11.39
C ALA A 58 -4.93 -8.09 -12.67
N GLY A 59 -4.53 -6.91 -13.16
CA GLY A 59 -3.64 -6.78 -14.30
C GLY A 59 -2.26 -7.40 -14.05
N MET A 60 -1.67 -7.18 -12.90
CA MET A 60 -0.39 -7.80 -12.53
C MET A 60 -0.49 -9.33 -12.48
N TYR A 61 -1.60 -9.87 -12.02
CA TYR A 61 -1.82 -11.32 -11.97
C TYR A 61 -1.95 -11.92 -13.38
N VAL A 62 -2.68 -11.27 -14.28
CA VAL A 62 -2.88 -11.74 -15.67
C VAL A 62 -1.59 -11.66 -16.51
N PHE A 63 -0.80 -10.60 -16.32
CA PHE A 63 0.41 -10.33 -17.11
C PHE A 63 1.71 -10.65 -16.37
N ILE A 64 1.68 -11.62 -15.45
CA ILE A 64 2.84 -11.98 -14.60
C ILE A 64 4.08 -12.41 -15.42
N GLU A 65 3.89 -12.91 -16.63
CA GLU A 65 4.98 -13.36 -17.51
C GLU A 65 5.70 -12.20 -18.22
N GLN A 66 5.06 -11.03 -18.30
CA GLN A 66 5.61 -9.88 -19.04
C GLN A 66 6.19 -8.83 -18.12
N ILE A 67 7.49 -8.87 -17.89
CA ILE A 67 8.22 -7.98 -16.96
C ILE A 67 7.95 -6.50 -17.26
N TRP A 68 7.95 -6.07 -18.51
CA TRP A 68 7.72 -4.68 -18.89
C TRP A 68 6.32 -4.19 -18.49
N VAL A 69 5.32 -5.03 -18.65
CA VAL A 69 3.94 -4.71 -18.28
C VAL A 69 3.81 -4.62 -16.76
N LEU A 70 4.49 -5.50 -16.01
CA LEU A 70 4.55 -5.43 -14.55
C LEU A 70 5.12 -4.10 -14.07
N PHE A 71 6.20 -3.60 -14.66
CA PHE A 71 6.77 -2.30 -14.29
C PHE A 71 5.76 -1.15 -14.49
N VAL A 72 4.99 -1.18 -15.56
CA VAL A 72 3.94 -0.16 -15.81
C VAL A 72 2.85 -0.23 -14.74
N PHE A 73 2.37 -1.42 -14.40
CA PHE A 73 1.37 -1.58 -13.34
C PHE A 73 1.89 -1.17 -11.96
N ILE A 74 3.14 -1.49 -11.63
CA ILE A 74 3.79 -1.08 -10.37
C ILE A 74 3.89 0.45 -10.30
N TRP A 75 4.30 1.09 -11.40
CA TRP A 75 4.37 2.54 -11.49
C TRP A 75 2.98 3.19 -11.32
N LEU A 76 1.99 2.67 -12.03
CA LEU A 76 0.61 3.14 -11.96
C LEU A 76 0.02 2.98 -10.54
N ARG A 77 0.28 1.85 -9.90
CA ARG A 77 -0.10 1.61 -8.51
C ARG A 77 0.57 2.60 -7.56
N GLY A 78 1.86 2.87 -7.71
CA GLY A 78 2.60 3.87 -6.95
C GLY A 78 2.00 5.26 -7.09
N PHE A 79 1.65 5.64 -8.32
CA PHE A 79 0.98 6.90 -8.63
C PHE A 79 -0.35 7.04 -7.87
N PHE A 80 -1.24 6.06 -7.96
CA PHE A 80 -2.52 6.09 -7.26
C PHE A 80 -2.39 5.98 -5.75
N SER A 81 -1.42 5.22 -5.23
CA SER A 81 -1.15 5.09 -3.80
C SER A 81 -0.83 6.43 -3.13
N THR A 82 -0.14 7.33 -3.84
CA THR A 82 0.20 8.65 -3.33
C THR A 82 -1.05 9.51 -3.10
N PHE A 83 -2.05 9.41 -3.95
CA PHE A 83 -3.31 10.13 -3.74
C PHE A 83 -4.04 9.67 -2.48
N THR A 84 -3.97 8.37 -2.14
CA THR A 84 -4.56 7.86 -0.91
C THR A 84 -3.88 8.46 0.31
N LEU A 85 -2.55 8.46 0.33
CA LEU A 85 -1.77 8.99 1.45
C LEU A 85 -2.14 10.46 1.73
N ILE A 86 -2.21 11.28 0.68
CA ILE A 86 -2.55 12.72 0.80
C ILE A 86 -4.02 12.90 1.21
N THR A 87 -4.91 12.10 0.63
CA THR A 87 -6.35 12.18 0.92
C THR A 87 -6.66 11.72 2.33
N ASP A 88 -6.00 10.66 2.80
CA ASP A 88 -6.13 10.12 4.15
C ASP A 88 -5.72 11.17 5.19
N GLY A 89 -4.57 11.81 5.02
CA GLY A 89 -4.14 12.91 5.88
C GLY A 89 -5.15 14.07 5.94
N ALA A 90 -5.71 14.45 4.78
CA ALA A 90 -6.71 15.51 4.70
C ALA A 90 -8.07 15.11 5.31
N MET A 91 -8.46 13.84 5.23
CA MET A 91 -9.69 13.33 5.85
C MET A 91 -9.53 13.20 7.37
N ASN A 92 -8.37 12.76 7.84
CA ASN A 92 -8.06 12.70 9.27
C ASN A 92 -8.14 14.09 9.93
N ALA A 93 -7.63 15.12 9.28
CA ALA A 93 -7.75 16.50 9.77
C ALA A 93 -9.23 16.92 9.88
N ASP A 94 -10.04 16.64 8.87
CA ASP A 94 -11.49 16.98 8.89
C ASP A 94 -12.23 16.24 10.03
N VAL A 95 -11.85 14.99 10.32
CA VAL A 95 -12.45 14.20 11.42
C VAL A 95 -12.10 14.81 12.78
N LEU A 96 -10.85 15.24 12.96
CA LEU A 96 -10.39 15.88 14.20
C LEU A 96 -11.07 17.23 14.42
N ASP A 97 -11.22 18.04 13.37
CA ASP A 97 -11.92 19.31 13.43
C ASP A 97 -13.41 19.12 13.78
N TYR A 98 -14.06 18.12 13.19
CA TYR A 98 -15.45 17.78 13.50
C TYR A 98 -15.60 17.29 14.94
N GLN A 99 -14.66 16.49 15.44
CA GLN A 99 -14.65 16.04 16.82
C GLN A 99 -14.52 17.22 17.79
N GLN A 100 -13.56 18.12 17.54
CA GLN A 100 -13.37 19.32 18.35
C GLN A 100 -14.63 20.18 18.38
N TYR A 101 -15.29 20.33 17.25
CA TYR A 101 -16.56 21.05 17.18
C TYR A 101 -17.65 20.43 18.05
N LYS A 102 -17.70 19.09 18.11
CA LYS A 102 -18.78 18.36 18.81
C LYS A 102 -18.51 18.18 20.32
N THR A 103 -17.27 18.00 20.72
CA THR A 103 -16.87 17.69 22.11
C THR A 103 -16.28 18.90 22.84
N GLY A 104 -15.85 19.93 22.12
CA GLY A 104 -15.13 21.08 22.70
C GLY A 104 -13.68 20.79 23.05
N GLU A 105 -13.22 19.55 22.96
CA GLU A 105 -11.87 19.12 23.30
C GLU A 105 -11.13 18.58 22.06
N ARG A 106 -9.84 18.85 21.98
CA ARG A 106 -8.98 18.39 20.91
C ARG A 106 -8.22 17.13 21.34
N LEU A 107 -8.73 15.97 20.97
CA LEU A 107 -8.21 14.67 21.40
C LEU A 107 -7.33 13.99 20.32
N GLU A 108 -6.53 14.77 19.59
CA GLU A 108 -5.69 14.27 18.49
C GLU A 108 -4.77 13.11 18.92
N GLY A 109 -4.09 13.26 20.07
CA GLY A 109 -3.17 12.24 20.56
C GLY A 109 -3.87 10.94 20.90
N LEU A 110 -5.03 11.01 21.51
CA LEU A 110 -5.81 9.86 21.91
C LEU A 110 -6.39 9.14 20.69
N MET A 111 -6.93 9.87 19.73
CA MET A 111 -7.44 9.32 18.48
C MET A 111 -6.33 8.63 17.67
N SER A 112 -5.17 9.27 17.55
CA SER A 112 -4.02 8.69 16.82
C SER A 112 -3.54 7.39 17.46
N GLN A 113 -3.52 7.33 18.81
CA GLN A 113 -3.15 6.11 19.54
C GLN A 113 -4.15 4.98 19.30
N PHE A 114 -5.46 5.26 19.38
CA PHE A 114 -6.49 4.26 19.12
C PHE A 114 -6.43 3.72 17.68
N VAL A 115 -6.32 4.60 16.71
CA VAL A 115 -6.18 4.20 15.30
C VAL A 115 -4.89 3.38 15.10
N GLY A 116 -3.78 3.78 15.74
CA GLY A 116 -2.52 3.04 15.70
C GLY A 116 -2.63 1.64 16.30
N ILE A 117 -3.26 1.50 17.48
CA ILE A 117 -3.46 0.21 18.12
C ILE A 117 -4.34 -0.71 17.25
N ILE A 118 -5.49 -0.22 16.80
CA ILE A 118 -6.39 -0.99 15.95
C ILE A 118 -5.69 -1.38 14.64
N GLY A 119 -4.98 -0.43 14.01
CA GLY A 119 -4.20 -0.68 12.79
C GLY A 119 -3.14 -1.77 12.97
N THR A 120 -2.45 -1.76 14.12
CA THR A 120 -1.45 -2.80 14.45
C THR A 120 -2.09 -4.18 14.58
N PHE A 121 -3.19 -4.30 15.32
CA PHE A 121 -3.91 -5.58 15.45
C PHE A 121 -4.42 -6.11 14.11
N VAL A 122 -5.01 -5.24 13.30
CA VAL A 122 -5.48 -5.61 11.95
C VAL A 122 -4.30 -6.03 11.07
N SER A 123 -3.20 -5.29 11.08
CA SER A 123 -2.00 -5.62 10.32
C SER A 123 -1.40 -6.96 10.73
N MET A 124 -1.28 -7.23 12.05
CA MET A 124 -0.82 -8.52 12.56
C MET A 124 -1.73 -9.67 12.11
N GLY A 125 -3.05 -9.49 12.22
CA GLY A 125 -4.03 -10.49 11.79
C GLY A 125 -3.94 -10.80 10.30
N VAL A 126 -3.87 -9.77 9.46
CA VAL A 126 -3.73 -9.94 8.00
C VAL A 126 -2.40 -10.59 7.64
N THR A 127 -1.30 -10.18 8.26
CA THR A 127 0.03 -10.76 8.04
C THR A 127 0.04 -12.25 8.43
N TYR A 128 -0.52 -12.58 9.59
CA TYR A 128 -0.63 -13.97 10.04
C TYR A 128 -1.47 -14.82 9.08
N LEU A 129 -2.61 -14.32 8.63
CA LEU A 129 -3.47 -15.02 7.66
C LEU A 129 -2.73 -15.27 6.34
N ILE A 130 -2.03 -14.28 5.82
CA ILE A 130 -1.30 -14.42 4.56
C ILE A 130 -0.14 -15.40 4.71
N GLN A 131 0.69 -15.23 5.75
CA GLN A 131 1.87 -16.08 5.93
C GLN A 131 1.48 -17.52 6.29
N THR A 132 0.56 -17.72 7.23
CA THR A 132 0.27 -19.07 7.75
C THR A 132 -0.72 -19.80 6.87
N ILE A 133 -1.80 -19.17 6.43
CA ILE A 133 -2.86 -19.86 5.69
C ILE A 133 -2.51 -19.95 4.21
N ILE A 134 -2.06 -18.86 3.60
CA ILE A 134 -1.83 -18.83 2.15
C ILE A 134 -0.46 -19.40 1.82
N MET A 135 0.62 -18.91 2.45
CA MET A 135 1.97 -19.33 2.10
C MET A 135 2.31 -20.74 2.61
N GLN A 136 1.94 -21.08 3.84
CA GLN A 136 2.23 -22.42 4.36
C GLN A 136 1.31 -23.49 3.80
N ASN A 137 -0.02 -23.30 3.89
CA ASN A 137 -0.96 -24.36 3.53
C ASN A 137 -1.17 -24.49 2.02
N HIS A 138 -1.15 -23.39 1.27
CA HIS A 138 -1.45 -23.42 -0.16
C HIS A 138 -0.22 -23.58 -1.03
N TYR A 139 0.88 -22.90 -0.68
CA TYR A 139 2.11 -22.93 -1.48
C TYR A 139 3.25 -23.75 -0.88
N GLY A 140 3.11 -24.24 0.35
CA GLY A 140 4.14 -25.05 1.02
C GLY A 140 5.50 -24.33 1.19
N LEU A 141 5.51 -23.00 1.09
CA LEU A 141 6.74 -22.19 0.99
C LEU A 141 7.54 -22.08 2.29
N VAL A 142 7.03 -22.60 3.42
CA VAL A 142 7.66 -22.38 4.75
C VAL A 142 8.00 -23.69 5.47
N ASN A 143 7.89 -24.84 4.82
CA ASN A 143 8.16 -26.13 5.48
C ASN A 143 9.64 -26.49 5.67
N ASN A 144 10.59 -25.57 5.40
CA ASN A 144 12.02 -25.88 5.47
C ASN A 144 12.80 -24.98 6.44
N TYR A 145 12.21 -24.56 7.56
CA TYR A 145 13.02 -23.96 8.64
C TYR A 145 13.79 -25.01 9.43
N ASP A 146 13.36 -26.27 9.43
CA ASP A 146 14.05 -27.37 10.12
C ASP A 146 15.34 -27.84 9.41
N ASP A 147 15.52 -27.47 8.15
CA ASP A 147 16.74 -27.80 7.38
C ASP A 147 17.85 -26.73 7.49
N LEU A 148 17.64 -25.68 8.27
CA LEU A 148 18.60 -24.56 8.42
C LEU A 148 19.38 -24.57 9.75
N PHE A 149 19.17 -25.57 10.64
CA PHE A 149 19.90 -25.71 11.90
C PHE A 149 20.57 -27.10 12.03
#